data_298a2f857f05af2a6efa371b2190270e
#
_entry.id   298a2f857f05af2a6efa371b2190270e
#
_cell.length_a   1.000
_cell.length_b   1.000
_cell.length_c   1.000
_cell.angle_alpha   90.00
_cell.angle_beta   90.00
_cell.angle_gamma   90.00
#
_symmetry.space_group_name_H-M   'P 1'
#
loop_
_entity.id
_entity.type
_entity.pdbx_description
1 polymer ?
#
loop_
_entity_poly.entity_id
_entity_poly.type
_entity_poly.pdbx_seq_one_letter_code
_entity_poly.pdbx_strand_id
1 'polypeptide(L)'
;MIMNKKLDRFKQWAGEKVGGEKKTDTSDDFKALEAEMTLRHEGMEKLHKSMTVYTKSISKRSEGDDKEKSLPIGYLGTTMIHHGEDFEPESEFGSCLTTFGRAHERMSRVQETLVAQASTTWMESTERSLTQMKEYQTARKKLEQRRLAYDTSLTKMQKAKKEDFRVEEELRSQKAKYEESNEDVYRRMEDIKEAEVESVQDLTSFLEAELAYHDKCREILLQLKRDWPAR
;
A
#
# COMPACT_ATOMS: atom_id res chain seq x y z
N MET A 1 -18.56 -11.88 -19.12
CA MET A 1 -18.49 -12.34 -20.54
C MET A 1 -17.37 -11.68 -21.37
N ILE A 2 -16.68 -10.68 -20.87
CA ILE A 2 -15.58 -9.96 -21.55
C ILE A 2 -14.20 -10.62 -21.28
N MET A 3 -14.03 -11.30 -20.13
CA MET A 3 -12.77 -11.96 -19.75
C MET A 3 -12.38 -13.13 -20.68
N ASN A 4 -13.33 -13.96 -21.10
CA ASN A 4 -13.01 -15.10 -21.96
C ASN A 4 -12.50 -14.71 -23.36
N LYS A 5 -12.98 -13.59 -23.92
CA LYS A 5 -12.54 -13.14 -25.27
C LYS A 5 -11.10 -12.62 -25.30
N LYS A 6 -10.59 -12.07 -24.19
CA LYS A 6 -9.17 -11.62 -24.08
C LYS A 6 -8.22 -12.81 -23.90
N LEU A 7 -8.63 -13.81 -23.12
CA LEU A 7 -7.87 -15.06 -22.93
C LEU A 7 -7.77 -15.87 -24.24
N ASP A 8 -8.85 -15.92 -25.02
CA ASP A 8 -8.89 -16.62 -26.31
C ASP A 8 -8.03 -15.92 -27.36
N ARG A 9 -8.00 -14.59 -27.39
CA ARG A 9 -7.07 -13.82 -28.27
C ARG A 9 -5.62 -14.05 -27.91
N PHE A 10 -5.32 -14.18 -26.62
CA PHE A 10 -3.97 -14.49 -26.14
C PHE A 10 -3.53 -15.91 -26.51
N LYS A 11 -4.41 -16.91 -26.41
CA LYS A 11 -4.16 -18.29 -26.83
C LYS A 11 -3.95 -18.40 -28.36
N GLN A 12 -4.72 -17.66 -29.15
CA GLN A 12 -4.59 -17.62 -30.60
C GLN A 12 -3.25 -16.96 -31.02
N TRP A 13 -2.83 -15.90 -30.35
CA TRP A 13 -1.57 -15.21 -30.62
C TRP A 13 -0.33 -16.05 -30.28
N ALA A 14 -0.33 -16.81 -29.18
CA ALA A 14 0.77 -17.71 -28.79
C ALA A 14 0.96 -18.86 -29.80
N GLY A 15 -0.07 -19.24 -30.54
CA GLY A 15 -0.03 -20.28 -31.58
C GLY A 15 0.52 -19.86 -32.93
N GLU A 16 0.49 -18.56 -33.27
CA GLU A 16 0.76 -18.09 -34.65
C GLU A 16 2.23 -17.68 -34.94
N LYS A 17 3.11 -17.63 -33.91
CA LYS A 17 4.49 -17.10 -34.06
C LYS A 17 5.63 -18.11 -33.88
N VAL A 18 5.43 -19.37 -34.17
CA VAL A 18 6.51 -20.39 -34.14
C VAL A 18 7.05 -20.62 -35.55
N GLY A 19 7.92 -19.72 -36.04
CA GLY A 19 8.64 -19.88 -37.30
C GLY A 19 9.79 -18.87 -37.43
N GLY A 20 10.98 -19.21 -36.91
CA GLY A 20 12.22 -18.46 -37.10
C GLY A 20 13.07 -18.33 -35.84
N GLU A 21 14.38 -18.34 -35.94
CA GLU A 21 15.41 -18.26 -34.88
C GLU A 21 15.29 -16.99 -34.01
N LYS A 22 14.15 -16.74 -33.35
CA LYS A 22 13.98 -15.60 -32.45
C LYS A 22 13.57 -16.10 -31.07
N LYS A 23 14.19 -15.53 -30.04
CA LYS A 23 13.71 -15.57 -28.66
C LYS A 23 12.21 -15.39 -28.64
N THR A 24 11.50 -16.19 -27.86
CA THR A 24 10.05 -16.02 -27.66
C THR A 24 9.78 -14.58 -27.23
N ASP A 25 9.16 -13.81 -28.11
CA ASP A 25 8.88 -12.39 -27.87
C ASP A 25 7.54 -12.25 -27.14
N THR A 26 7.51 -11.36 -26.18
CA THR A 26 6.29 -10.99 -25.45
C THR A 26 5.52 -9.93 -26.24
N SER A 27 4.18 -9.96 -26.16
CA SER A 27 3.36 -8.95 -26.85
C SER A 27 3.64 -7.54 -26.34
N ASP A 28 3.36 -6.55 -27.17
CA ASP A 28 3.50 -5.15 -26.79
C ASP A 28 2.55 -4.79 -25.64
N ASP A 29 1.34 -5.39 -25.60
CA ASP A 29 0.41 -5.25 -24.47
C ASP A 29 0.98 -5.80 -23.17
N PHE A 30 1.67 -6.94 -23.21
CA PHE A 30 2.32 -7.51 -22.03
C PHE A 30 3.47 -6.60 -21.55
N LYS A 31 4.29 -6.09 -22.46
CA LYS A 31 5.39 -5.15 -22.13
C LYS A 31 4.85 -3.85 -21.53
N ALA A 32 3.75 -3.34 -22.03
CA ALA A 32 3.08 -2.16 -21.49
C ALA A 32 2.59 -2.40 -20.05
N LEU A 33 1.97 -3.56 -19.78
CA LEU A 33 1.56 -3.96 -18.42
C LEU A 33 2.77 -4.12 -17.49
N GLU A 34 3.87 -4.70 -17.93
CA GLU A 34 5.10 -4.79 -17.12
C GLU A 34 5.67 -3.42 -16.76
N ALA A 35 5.67 -2.49 -17.70
CA ALA A 35 6.11 -1.12 -17.45
C ALA A 35 5.18 -0.42 -16.42
N GLU A 36 3.86 -0.63 -16.54
CA GLU A 36 2.89 -0.15 -15.55
C GLU A 36 3.15 -0.74 -14.18
N MET A 37 3.41 -2.06 -14.06
CA MET A 37 3.72 -2.70 -12.78
C MET A 37 4.98 -2.13 -12.14
N THR A 38 6.00 -1.83 -12.93
CA THR A 38 7.23 -1.19 -12.44
C THR A 38 6.94 0.19 -11.85
N LEU A 39 6.18 1.02 -12.58
CA LEU A 39 5.78 2.34 -12.13
C LEU A 39 4.96 2.29 -10.83
N ARG A 40 3.99 1.37 -10.77
CA ARG A 40 3.14 1.16 -9.57
C ARG A 40 3.98 0.73 -8.36
N HIS A 41 4.94 -0.19 -8.54
CA HIS A 41 5.81 -0.65 -7.47
C HIS A 41 6.67 0.47 -6.90
N GLU A 42 7.39 1.21 -7.75
CA GLU A 42 8.26 2.31 -7.32
C GLU A 42 7.48 3.44 -6.64
N GLY A 43 6.29 3.76 -7.15
CA GLY A 43 5.40 4.75 -6.54
C GLY A 43 4.90 4.30 -5.19
N MET A 44 4.47 3.04 -5.07
CA MET A 44 3.93 2.48 -3.83
C MET A 44 4.99 2.35 -2.72
N GLU A 45 6.24 2.00 -3.06
CA GLU A 45 7.36 2.00 -2.10
C GLU A 45 7.58 3.40 -1.49
N LYS A 46 7.55 4.45 -2.32
CA LYS A 46 7.71 5.84 -1.87
C LYS A 46 6.53 6.28 -1.00
N LEU A 47 5.30 5.95 -1.40
CA LEU A 47 4.08 6.24 -0.64
C LEU A 47 4.09 5.54 0.72
N HIS A 48 4.36 4.26 0.76
CA HIS A 48 4.44 3.50 2.02
C HIS A 48 5.50 4.07 2.96
N LYS A 49 6.68 4.40 2.44
CA LYS A 49 7.74 5.03 3.22
C LYS A 49 7.32 6.38 3.80
N SER A 50 6.71 7.25 3.01
CA SER A 50 6.27 8.57 3.46
C SER A 50 5.11 8.46 4.45
N MET A 51 4.17 7.54 4.24
CA MET A 51 3.08 7.27 5.16
C MET A 51 3.58 6.74 6.50
N THR A 52 4.57 5.85 6.48
CA THR A 52 5.24 5.37 7.71
C THR A 52 5.88 6.51 8.50
N VAL A 53 6.56 7.44 7.82
CA VAL A 53 7.16 8.63 8.47
C VAL A 53 6.07 9.52 9.05
N TYR A 54 5.01 9.79 8.31
CA TYR A 54 3.88 10.60 8.76
C TYR A 54 3.22 9.99 10.01
N THR A 55 2.81 8.72 9.94
CA THR A 55 2.17 8.03 11.06
C THR A 55 3.06 8.00 12.31
N LYS A 56 4.37 7.74 12.14
CA LYS A 56 5.33 7.81 13.26
C LYS A 56 5.43 9.21 13.86
N SER A 57 5.36 10.26 13.07
CA SER A 57 5.46 11.65 13.55
C SER A 57 4.26 12.05 14.41
N ILE A 58 3.04 11.67 13.98
CA ILE A 58 1.80 12.00 14.71
C ILE A 58 1.50 11.05 15.89
N SER A 59 2.14 9.88 15.94
CA SER A 59 1.99 8.88 17.01
C SER A 59 3.13 8.88 18.02
N LYS A 60 4.17 9.70 17.81
CA LYS A 60 5.34 9.76 18.70
C LYS A 60 4.91 10.22 20.08
N ARG A 61 5.16 9.38 21.09
CA ARG A 61 4.87 9.67 22.48
C ARG A 61 6.12 10.21 23.19
N SER A 62 5.90 11.11 24.12
CA SER A 62 6.92 11.63 25.06
C SER A 62 6.63 11.09 26.45
N GLU A 63 7.69 10.88 27.22
CA GLU A 63 7.58 10.49 28.63
C GLU A 63 7.39 11.76 29.46
N GLY A 64 6.31 11.78 30.26
CA GLY A 64 6.02 12.85 31.21
C GLY A 64 6.78 12.69 32.54
N ASP A 65 6.62 13.64 33.43
CA ASP A 65 7.23 13.62 34.77
C ASP A 65 6.75 12.45 35.62
N ASP A 66 5.54 11.98 35.38
CA ASP A 66 4.91 10.78 35.97
C ASP A 66 5.36 9.45 35.29
N LYS A 67 6.26 9.52 34.32
CA LYS A 67 6.76 8.42 33.48
C LYS A 67 5.68 7.80 32.57
N GLU A 68 4.50 8.36 32.48
CA GLU A 68 3.50 7.96 31.50
C GLU A 68 3.87 8.50 30.10
N LYS A 69 3.66 7.65 29.08
CA LYS A 69 3.93 8.01 27.68
C LYS A 69 2.66 8.50 27.03
N SER A 70 2.61 9.78 26.75
CA SER A 70 1.49 10.44 26.07
C SER A 70 1.94 11.16 24.78
N LEU A 71 0.98 11.51 23.94
CA LEU A 71 1.27 12.41 22.81
C LEU A 71 1.70 13.78 23.35
N PRO A 72 2.60 14.50 22.64
CA PRO A 72 3.09 15.82 23.11
C PRO A 72 1.98 16.82 23.46
N ILE A 73 0.89 16.83 22.71
CA ILE A 73 -0.28 17.68 23.00
C ILE A 73 -0.99 17.26 24.30
N GLY A 74 -1.06 15.97 24.61
CA GLY A 74 -1.61 15.46 25.85
C GLY A 74 -0.72 15.80 27.03
N TYR A 75 0.60 15.59 26.91
CA TYR A 75 1.58 15.98 27.93
C TYR A 75 1.51 17.47 28.26
N LEU A 76 1.46 18.34 27.22
CA LEU A 76 1.25 19.76 27.42
C LEU A 76 -0.06 20.05 28.19
N GLY A 77 -1.14 19.35 27.85
CA GLY A 77 -2.44 19.46 28.51
C GLY A 77 -2.36 19.12 30.00
N THR A 78 -1.79 17.97 30.34
CA THR A 78 -1.60 17.52 31.72
C THR A 78 -0.74 18.50 32.54
N THR A 79 0.37 18.97 31.94
CA THR A 79 1.24 19.99 32.59
C THR A 79 0.49 21.28 32.87
N MET A 80 -0.32 21.76 31.92
CA MET A 80 -1.13 22.97 32.11
C MET A 80 -2.18 22.80 33.22
N ILE A 81 -2.81 21.63 33.31
CA ILE A 81 -3.80 21.33 34.36
C ILE A 81 -3.11 21.36 35.73
N HIS A 82 -2.04 20.59 35.91
CA HIS A 82 -1.32 20.50 37.19
C HIS A 82 -0.85 21.86 37.64
N HIS A 83 -0.19 22.64 36.77
CA HIS A 83 0.25 23.99 37.13
C HIS A 83 -0.92 24.95 37.40
N GLY A 84 -2.03 24.80 36.67
CA GLY A 84 -3.23 25.61 36.91
C GLY A 84 -3.90 25.32 38.28
N GLU A 85 -3.79 24.08 38.77
CA GLU A 85 -4.29 23.64 40.09
C GLU A 85 -3.42 24.11 41.26
N ASP A 86 -2.17 24.56 41.01
CA ASP A 86 -1.31 25.14 42.04
C ASP A 86 -1.73 26.58 42.46
N PHE A 87 -2.60 27.24 41.70
CA PHE A 87 -3.07 28.59 41.97
C PHE A 87 -4.31 28.57 42.88
N GLU A 88 -4.51 29.68 43.58
CA GLU A 88 -5.75 29.91 44.35
C GLU A 88 -6.99 29.80 43.44
N PRO A 89 -8.15 29.36 43.96
CA PRO A 89 -9.37 29.14 43.17
C PRO A 89 -9.88 30.35 42.41
N GLU A 90 -9.55 31.56 42.89
CA GLU A 90 -9.92 32.84 42.26
C GLU A 90 -8.92 33.28 41.16
N SER A 91 -7.84 32.53 40.94
CA SER A 91 -6.86 32.86 39.91
C SER A 91 -7.43 32.70 38.53
N GLU A 92 -7.58 33.80 37.81
CA GLU A 92 -7.99 33.80 36.40
C GLU A 92 -6.96 33.04 35.53
N PHE A 93 -5.66 33.19 35.79
CA PHE A 93 -4.60 32.50 35.09
C PHE A 93 -4.64 30.98 35.34
N GLY A 94 -4.79 30.54 36.60
CA GLY A 94 -4.95 29.13 36.97
C GLY A 94 -6.17 28.50 36.27
N SER A 95 -7.30 29.22 36.28
CA SER A 95 -8.52 28.78 35.61
C SER A 95 -8.33 28.65 34.08
N CYS A 96 -7.64 29.62 33.45
CA CYS A 96 -7.31 29.58 32.03
C CYS A 96 -6.39 28.39 31.68
N LEU A 97 -5.35 28.15 32.47
CA LEU A 97 -4.44 27.02 32.27
C LEU A 97 -5.19 25.70 32.36
N THR A 98 -5.96 25.47 33.41
CA THR A 98 -6.71 24.23 33.63
C THR A 98 -7.72 23.99 32.49
N THR A 99 -8.45 25.01 32.08
CA THR A 99 -9.44 24.91 31.00
C THR A 99 -8.79 24.61 29.65
N PHE A 100 -7.67 25.25 29.38
CA PHE A 100 -6.94 25.02 28.14
C PHE A 100 -6.26 23.63 28.14
N GLY A 101 -5.68 23.23 29.28
CA GLY A 101 -5.09 21.89 29.43
C GLY A 101 -6.10 20.78 29.16
N ARG A 102 -7.33 20.88 29.68
CA ARG A 102 -8.42 19.93 29.42
C ARG A 102 -8.79 19.87 27.92
N ALA A 103 -8.73 20.99 27.21
CA ALA A 103 -8.95 21.01 25.75
C ALA A 103 -7.81 20.25 25.03
N HIS A 104 -6.56 20.42 25.45
CA HIS A 104 -5.42 19.70 24.88
C HIS A 104 -5.50 18.19 25.11
N GLU A 105 -5.91 17.72 26.29
CA GLU A 105 -6.14 16.31 26.54
C GLU A 105 -7.25 15.72 25.64
N ARG A 106 -8.31 16.48 25.40
CA ARG A 106 -9.37 16.08 24.46
C ARG A 106 -8.85 15.97 23.03
N MET A 107 -8.05 16.96 22.58
CA MET A 107 -7.43 16.93 21.24
C MET A 107 -6.41 15.77 21.11
N SER A 108 -5.70 15.42 22.17
CA SER A 108 -4.81 14.24 22.21
C SER A 108 -5.56 12.96 21.90
N ARG A 109 -6.73 12.75 22.50
CA ARG A 109 -7.59 11.57 22.22
C ARG A 109 -8.11 11.55 20.80
N VAL A 110 -8.43 12.71 20.23
CA VAL A 110 -8.84 12.82 18.82
C VAL A 110 -7.67 12.46 17.90
N GLN A 111 -6.45 12.89 18.23
CA GLN A 111 -5.24 12.53 17.48
C GLN A 111 -4.92 11.03 17.56
N GLU A 112 -5.12 10.37 18.70
CA GLU A 112 -4.99 8.92 18.82
C GLU A 112 -5.95 8.17 17.88
N THR A 113 -7.17 8.69 17.74
CA THR A 113 -8.15 8.14 16.79
C THR A 113 -7.67 8.28 15.35
N LEU A 114 -7.14 9.44 14.96
CA LEU A 114 -6.54 9.64 13.64
C LEU A 114 -5.39 8.65 13.39
N VAL A 115 -4.48 8.49 14.35
CA VAL A 115 -3.35 7.54 14.23
C VAL A 115 -3.85 6.12 13.98
N ALA A 116 -4.84 5.67 14.75
CA ALA A 116 -5.42 4.34 14.59
C ALA A 116 -6.06 4.17 13.20
N GLN A 117 -6.88 5.13 12.76
CA GLN A 117 -7.54 5.09 11.46
C GLN A 117 -6.54 5.16 10.30
N ALA A 118 -5.53 6.06 10.36
CA ALA A 118 -4.48 6.15 9.35
C ALA A 118 -3.71 4.84 9.19
N SER A 119 -3.46 4.12 10.29
CA SER A 119 -2.76 2.84 10.29
C SER A 119 -3.61 1.73 9.68
N THR A 120 -4.88 1.61 10.06
CA THR A 120 -5.78 0.52 9.63
C THR A 120 -6.42 0.73 8.26
N THR A 121 -6.32 1.93 7.68
CA THR A 121 -6.80 2.21 6.34
C THR A 121 -5.65 2.30 5.34
N TRP A 122 -5.13 3.50 5.11
CA TRP A 122 -4.20 3.78 4.03
C TRP A 122 -2.82 3.12 4.20
N MET A 123 -2.29 3.03 5.43
CA MET A 123 -0.99 2.37 5.63
C MET A 123 -1.07 0.86 5.35
N GLU A 124 -2.07 0.17 5.87
CA GLU A 124 -2.30 -1.25 5.56
C GLU A 124 -2.59 -1.49 4.07
N SER A 125 -3.30 -0.56 3.42
CA SER A 125 -3.55 -0.62 1.96
C SER A 125 -2.24 -0.59 1.17
N THR A 126 -1.32 0.29 1.52
CA THR A 126 0.01 0.35 0.87
C THR A 126 0.84 -0.92 1.12
N GLU A 127 0.74 -1.53 2.30
CA GLU A 127 1.41 -2.80 2.62
C GLU A 127 0.84 -3.98 1.80
N ARG A 128 -0.48 -4.07 1.67
CA ARG A 128 -1.13 -5.08 0.82
C ARG A 128 -0.69 -4.95 -0.63
N SER A 129 -0.69 -3.73 -1.17
CA SER A 129 -0.24 -3.45 -2.53
C SER A 129 1.22 -3.87 -2.75
N LEU A 130 2.12 -3.57 -1.81
CA LEU A 130 3.53 -4.00 -1.89
C LEU A 130 3.68 -5.52 -1.80
N THR A 131 2.83 -6.20 -1.04
CA THR A 131 2.82 -7.66 -0.96
C THR A 131 2.41 -8.28 -2.30
N GLN A 132 1.35 -7.80 -2.92
CA GLN A 132 0.91 -8.23 -4.26
C GLN A 132 2.02 -8.01 -5.31
N MET A 133 2.71 -6.87 -5.24
CA MET A 133 3.84 -6.57 -6.13
C MET A 133 5.02 -7.55 -5.94
N LYS A 134 5.33 -7.95 -4.71
CA LYS A 134 6.37 -8.99 -4.44
C LYS A 134 5.99 -10.34 -5.02
N GLU A 135 4.73 -10.73 -4.91
CA GLU A 135 4.21 -11.97 -5.50
C GLU A 135 4.27 -11.93 -7.03
N TYR A 136 3.87 -10.82 -7.64
CA TYR A 136 4.03 -10.59 -9.08
C TYR A 136 5.50 -10.72 -9.51
N GLN A 137 6.44 -10.04 -8.83
CA GLN A 137 7.86 -10.10 -9.15
C GLN A 137 8.41 -11.53 -9.05
N THR A 138 7.94 -12.32 -8.08
CA THR A 138 8.32 -13.73 -7.93
C THR A 138 7.81 -14.57 -9.11
N ALA A 139 6.54 -14.40 -9.49
CA ALA A 139 5.95 -15.04 -10.64
C ALA A 139 6.66 -14.63 -11.95
N ARG A 140 7.02 -13.36 -12.09
CA ARG A 140 7.76 -12.82 -13.24
C ARG A 140 9.16 -13.45 -13.39
N LYS A 141 9.89 -13.64 -12.28
CA LYS A 141 11.18 -14.35 -12.29
C LYS A 141 11.01 -15.82 -12.71
N LYS A 142 9.98 -16.49 -12.22
CA LYS A 142 9.64 -17.86 -12.61
C LYS A 142 9.32 -17.95 -14.11
N LEU A 143 8.54 -17.01 -14.65
CA LEU A 143 8.23 -16.94 -16.06
C LEU A 143 9.48 -16.83 -16.91
N GLU A 144 10.43 -15.96 -16.55
CA GLU A 144 11.69 -15.82 -17.28
C GLU A 144 12.51 -17.12 -17.29
N GLN A 145 12.58 -17.82 -16.17
CA GLN A 145 13.23 -19.14 -16.11
C GLN A 145 12.55 -20.17 -17.02
N ARG A 146 11.21 -20.18 -17.05
CA ARG A 146 10.44 -21.09 -17.90
C ARG A 146 10.59 -20.74 -19.40
N ARG A 147 10.67 -19.46 -19.72
CA ARG A 147 10.95 -19.00 -21.09
C ARG A 147 12.30 -19.49 -21.57
N LEU A 148 13.36 -19.32 -20.77
CA LEU A 148 14.71 -19.79 -21.10
C LEU A 148 14.77 -21.31 -21.28
N ALA A 149 14.06 -22.07 -20.45
CA ALA A 149 13.99 -23.54 -20.57
C ALA A 149 13.26 -23.94 -21.86
N TYR A 150 12.16 -23.26 -22.21
CA TYR A 150 11.43 -23.48 -23.45
C TYR A 150 12.29 -23.15 -24.68
N ASP A 151 12.94 -21.97 -24.73
CA ASP A 151 13.84 -21.56 -25.83
C ASP A 151 14.99 -22.56 -26.01
N THR A 152 15.54 -23.11 -24.92
CA THR A 152 16.57 -24.15 -24.94
C THR A 152 16.04 -25.44 -25.57
N SER A 153 14.84 -25.90 -25.17
CA SER A 153 14.24 -27.12 -25.73
C SER A 153 13.87 -26.94 -27.20
N LEU A 154 13.43 -25.72 -27.58
CA LEU A 154 13.14 -25.36 -28.99
C LEU A 154 14.43 -25.45 -29.83
N THR A 155 15.53 -24.92 -29.32
CA THR A 155 16.84 -24.99 -29.99
C THR A 155 17.34 -26.43 -30.13
N LYS A 156 17.15 -27.31 -29.14
CA LYS A 156 17.47 -28.74 -29.21
C LYS A 156 16.65 -29.43 -30.30
N MET A 157 15.35 -29.15 -30.37
CA MET A 157 14.46 -29.71 -31.37
C MET A 157 14.88 -29.31 -32.80
N GLN A 158 15.25 -28.05 -33.02
CA GLN A 158 15.71 -27.54 -34.33
C GLN A 158 17.02 -28.19 -34.78
N LYS A 159 17.90 -28.58 -33.84
CA LYS A 159 19.19 -29.24 -34.13
C LYS A 159 19.09 -30.77 -34.24
N ALA A 160 17.97 -31.35 -33.87
CA ALA A 160 17.75 -32.78 -33.96
C ALA A 160 17.68 -33.21 -35.42
N LYS A 161 18.55 -34.14 -35.85
CA LYS A 161 18.64 -34.64 -37.24
C LYS A 161 17.64 -35.74 -37.59
N LYS A 162 16.92 -36.30 -36.59
CA LYS A 162 15.89 -37.34 -36.71
C LYS A 162 14.78 -37.01 -35.74
N GLU A 163 13.56 -37.49 -36.04
CA GLU A 163 12.47 -37.49 -35.08
C GLU A 163 12.90 -38.24 -33.80
N ASP A 164 13.02 -37.48 -32.71
CA ASP A 164 13.31 -37.97 -31.38
C ASP A 164 12.14 -37.65 -30.46
N PHE A 165 11.35 -38.66 -30.19
CA PHE A 165 10.16 -38.57 -29.35
C PHE A 165 10.44 -37.94 -27.97
N ARG A 166 11.64 -38.18 -27.40
CA ARG A 166 12.03 -37.61 -26.11
C ARG A 166 12.23 -36.10 -26.18
N VAL A 167 12.83 -35.61 -27.27
CA VAL A 167 13.05 -34.18 -27.50
C VAL A 167 11.71 -33.47 -27.74
N GLU A 168 10.79 -34.11 -28.47
CA GLU A 168 9.44 -33.59 -28.67
C GLU A 168 8.63 -33.54 -27.38
N GLU A 169 8.68 -34.56 -26.55
CA GLU A 169 8.03 -34.61 -25.23
C GLU A 169 8.58 -33.55 -24.30
N GLU A 170 9.92 -33.37 -24.24
CA GLU A 170 10.57 -32.31 -23.48
C GLU A 170 10.09 -30.92 -23.93
N LEU A 171 10.08 -30.67 -25.24
CA LEU A 171 9.60 -29.39 -25.80
C LEU A 171 8.16 -29.11 -25.42
N ARG A 172 7.27 -30.10 -25.58
CA ARG A 172 5.85 -29.98 -25.20
C ARG A 172 5.69 -29.68 -23.71
N SER A 173 6.44 -30.36 -22.85
CA SER A 173 6.44 -30.14 -21.40
C SER A 173 6.93 -28.74 -21.04
N GLN A 174 8.05 -28.26 -21.63
CA GLN A 174 8.56 -26.91 -21.35
C GLN A 174 7.63 -25.82 -21.90
N LYS A 175 7.02 -26.04 -23.04
CA LYS A 175 6.00 -25.13 -23.60
C LYS A 175 4.80 -24.97 -22.65
N ALA A 176 4.25 -26.07 -22.16
CA ALA A 176 3.13 -26.04 -21.23
C ALA A 176 3.46 -25.28 -19.96
N LYS A 177 4.66 -25.49 -19.39
CA LYS A 177 5.12 -24.79 -18.19
C LYS A 177 5.33 -23.29 -18.43
N TYR A 178 5.83 -22.91 -19.60
CA TYR A 178 5.96 -21.51 -19.97
C TYR A 178 4.59 -20.83 -20.13
N GLU A 179 3.66 -21.46 -20.84
CA GLU A 179 2.31 -20.94 -21.03
C GLU A 179 1.57 -20.76 -19.69
N GLU A 180 1.63 -21.76 -18.80
CA GLU A 180 1.07 -21.67 -17.45
C GLU A 180 1.64 -20.50 -16.65
N SER A 181 2.97 -20.32 -16.68
CA SER A 181 3.63 -19.23 -15.95
C SER A 181 3.30 -17.86 -16.55
N ASN A 182 3.09 -17.79 -17.86
CA ASN A 182 2.70 -16.56 -18.55
C ASN A 182 1.27 -16.16 -18.20
N GLU A 183 0.35 -17.12 -18.15
CA GLU A 183 -1.02 -16.90 -17.69
C GLU A 183 -1.07 -16.44 -16.22
N ASP A 184 -0.25 -17.05 -15.34
CA ASP A 184 -0.16 -16.66 -13.93
C ASP A 184 0.33 -15.21 -13.76
N VAL A 185 1.38 -14.82 -14.49
CA VAL A 185 1.88 -13.43 -14.45
C VAL A 185 0.85 -12.44 -14.98
N TYR A 186 0.20 -12.76 -16.10
CA TYR A 186 -0.83 -11.89 -16.67
C TYR A 186 -2.00 -11.69 -15.69
N ARG A 187 -2.50 -12.77 -15.12
CA ARG A 187 -3.58 -12.71 -14.11
C ARG A 187 -3.19 -11.83 -12.93
N ARG A 188 -1.96 -11.98 -12.39
CA ARG A 188 -1.50 -11.15 -11.27
C ARG A 188 -1.43 -9.66 -11.62
N MET A 189 -1.04 -9.32 -12.84
CA MET A 189 -1.04 -7.91 -13.30
C MET A 189 -2.47 -7.35 -13.36
N GLU A 190 -3.44 -8.14 -13.83
CA GLU A 190 -4.86 -7.73 -13.84
C GLU A 190 -5.42 -7.62 -12.42
N ASP A 191 -5.12 -8.58 -11.53
CA ASP A 191 -5.53 -8.55 -10.11
C ASP A 191 -5.02 -7.28 -9.40
N ILE A 192 -3.76 -6.88 -9.66
CA ILE A 192 -3.17 -5.64 -9.12
C ILE A 192 -3.92 -4.40 -9.63
N LYS A 193 -4.34 -4.38 -10.90
CA LYS A 193 -5.12 -3.28 -11.46
C LYS A 193 -6.54 -3.23 -10.88
N GLU A 194 -7.17 -4.37 -10.71
CA GLU A 194 -8.51 -4.47 -10.12
C GLU A 194 -8.52 -4.03 -8.64
N ALA A 195 -7.44 -4.31 -7.90
CA ALA A 195 -7.26 -3.87 -6.51
C ALA A 195 -7.16 -2.34 -6.34
N GLU A 196 -7.04 -1.57 -7.43
CA GLU A 196 -7.06 -0.11 -7.40
C GLU A 196 -8.36 0.44 -6.78
N VAL A 197 -9.48 -0.22 -7.00
CA VAL A 197 -10.77 0.19 -6.44
C VAL A 197 -10.75 0.18 -4.91
N GLU A 198 -10.18 -0.88 -4.30
CA GLU A 198 -10.01 -0.95 -2.84
C GLU A 198 -9.05 0.13 -2.34
N SER A 199 -7.95 0.35 -3.06
CA SER A 199 -6.98 1.40 -2.70
C SER A 199 -7.61 2.80 -2.70
N VAL A 200 -8.51 3.09 -3.64
CA VAL A 200 -9.28 4.35 -3.66
C VAL A 200 -10.22 4.45 -2.46
N GLN A 201 -10.88 3.36 -2.07
CA GLN A 201 -11.75 3.33 -0.88
C GLN A 201 -10.95 3.58 0.41
N ASP A 202 -9.80 2.92 0.56
CA ASP A 202 -8.92 3.09 1.71
C ASP A 202 -8.35 4.51 1.80
N LEU A 203 -7.97 5.09 0.67
CA LEU A 203 -7.52 6.50 0.59
C LEU A 203 -8.66 7.47 0.95
N THR A 204 -9.88 7.19 0.51
CA THR A 204 -11.07 7.98 0.87
C THR A 204 -11.34 7.90 2.38
N SER A 205 -11.25 6.70 2.97
CA SER A 205 -11.40 6.52 4.42
C SER A 205 -10.33 7.28 5.22
N PHE A 206 -9.11 7.34 4.72
CA PHE A 206 -8.06 8.16 5.32
C PHE A 206 -8.33 9.67 5.22
N LEU A 207 -8.81 10.15 4.07
CA LEU A 207 -9.27 11.54 3.90
C LEU A 207 -10.36 11.90 4.90
N GLU A 208 -11.36 11.03 5.08
CA GLU A 208 -12.44 11.24 6.04
C GLU A 208 -11.94 11.26 7.48
N ALA A 209 -10.95 10.44 7.82
CA ALA A 209 -10.32 10.44 9.13
C ALA A 209 -9.59 11.77 9.42
N GLU A 210 -8.84 12.30 8.45
CA GLU A 210 -8.17 13.61 8.58
C GLU A 210 -9.19 14.73 8.74
N LEU A 211 -10.24 14.74 7.92
CA LEU A 211 -11.31 15.74 8.01
C LEU A 211 -11.97 15.70 9.40
N ALA A 212 -12.36 14.52 9.87
CA ALA A 212 -12.97 14.35 11.19
C ALA A 212 -12.05 14.80 12.33
N TYR A 213 -10.73 14.55 12.23
CA TYR A 213 -9.75 15.06 13.18
C TYR A 213 -9.73 16.59 13.25
N HIS A 214 -9.64 17.25 12.12
CA HIS A 214 -9.58 18.71 12.07
C HIS A 214 -10.89 19.36 12.53
N ASP A 215 -12.03 18.80 12.16
CA ASP A 215 -13.34 19.28 12.59
C ASP A 215 -13.50 19.15 14.11
N LYS A 216 -13.15 18.00 14.69
CA LYS A 216 -13.20 17.80 16.13
C LYS A 216 -12.26 18.70 16.90
N CYS A 217 -11.05 18.90 16.43
CA CYS A 217 -10.12 19.85 17.05
C CYS A 217 -10.69 21.28 17.00
N ARG A 218 -11.26 21.68 15.87
CA ARG A 218 -11.92 22.98 15.72
C ARG A 218 -13.10 23.13 16.67
N GLU A 219 -13.95 22.13 16.81
CA GLU A 219 -15.09 22.12 17.76
C GLU A 219 -14.61 22.32 19.20
N ILE A 220 -13.57 21.58 19.63
CA ILE A 220 -12.98 21.69 20.96
C ILE A 220 -12.48 23.11 21.23
N LEU A 221 -11.76 23.71 20.28
CA LEU A 221 -11.22 25.06 20.41
C LEU A 221 -12.30 26.14 20.38
N LEU A 222 -13.36 25.96 19.59
CA LEU A 222 -14.51 26.87 19.60
C LEU A 222 -15.28 26.80 20.91
N GLN A 223 -15.43 25.61 21.49
CA GLN A 223 -16.01 25.45 22.82
C GLN A 223 -15.15 26.14 23.89
N LEU A 224 -13.83 25.88 23.87
CA LEU A 224 -12.89 26.55 24.76
C LEU A 224 -12.99 28.08 24.65
N LYS A 225 -13.08 28.63 23.43
CA LYS A 225 -13.22 30.08 23.22
C LYS A 225 -14.52 30.66 23.83
N ARG A 226 -15.62 29.89 23.79
CA ARG A 226 -16.90 30.34 24.42
C ARG A 226 -16.80 30.31 25.95
N ASP A 227 -16.12 29.34 26.49
CA ASP A 227 -16.01 29.06 27.94
C ASP A 227 -14.75 29.68 28.54
N TRP A 228 -14.05 30.55 27.78
CA TRP A 228 -12.77 31.13 28.22
C TRP A 228 -12.95 31.97 29.48
N PRO A 229 -12.20 31.67 30.57
CA PRO A 229 -12.42 32.36 31.85
C PRO A 229 -12.02 33.84 31.88
N ALA A 230 -10.99 34.21 31.07
CA ALA A 230 -10.55 35.60 31.01
C ALA A 230 -11.52 36.46 30.19
N ARG A 231 -11.84 37.66 30.69
CA ARG A 231 -12.70 38.64 30.04
C ARG A 231 -11.90 39.65 29.24
#